data_b5e464d094653fe996f889f9f5068d47
#
_entry.id   b5e464d094653fe996f889f9f5068d47
#
_cell.length_a   1.000
_cell.length_b   1.000
_cell.length_c   1.000
_cell.angle_alpha   90.00
_cell.angle_beta   90.00
_cell.angle_gamma   90.00
#
_symmetry.space_group_name_H-M   'P 1'
#
loop_
_entity.id
_entity.type
_entity.pdbx_description
1 polymer ?
#
loop_
_entity_poly.entity_id
_entity_poly.type
_entity_poly.pdbx_seq_one_letter_code
_entity_poly.pdbx_strand_id
1 'polypeptide(L)'
;MQKRHTDRKMYFHDLEITSKEFYVSYLSTFKKLTSKSRVLEVGCGEGGNLVPFAQLGCRVTGIDIAECRIIDAKVYFSEICENATFVCCDFMKYHAPINDEEKFDVILLHDVIEHVPAKGEFLLHLKSFLKSTGVLFVGFPAWQMPFGGHQQICRSKLCSHFPFIHLLPNSMYNSLLKLCKEEEGTISELMSIKECRTSIELFEKLIKRCEFSVVDKKFWFINPHYKQKFQLTPSLLPRFVWKIKYARNFFTTSCWYILNLSNT
;
A
#
# COMPACT_ATOMS: atom_id res chain seq x y z
N MET A 1 -10.51 15.10 11.58
CA MET A 1 -9.31 14.26 11.44
C MET A 1 -9.66 12.84 11.89
N GLN A 2 -9.28 11.81 11.15
CA GLN A 2 -9.59 10.43 11.53
C GLN A 2 -8.68 9.99 12.70
N LYS A 3 -9.20 9.16 13.63
CA LYS A 3 -8.46 8.69 14.83
C LYS A 3 -7.08 8.08 14.50
N ARG A 4 -6.93 7.41 13.35
CA ARG A 4 -5.66 6.82 12.90
C ARG A 4 -4.50 7.82 12.75
N HIS A 5 -4.78 9.10 12.53
CA HIS A 5 -3.75 10.13 12.43
C HIS A 5 -3.33 10.69 13.79
N THR A 6 -4.10 10.40 14.84
CA THR A 6 -3.86 10.85 16.22
C THR A 6 -3.45 9.72 17.14
N ASP A 7 -3.85 8.48 16.84
CA ASP A 7 -3.52 7.27 17.61
C ASP A 7 -2.79 6.25 16.72
N ARG A 8 -1.47 6.40 16.64
CA ARG A 8 -0.60 5.54 15.80
C ARG A 8 -0.54 4.11 16.32
N LYS A 9 -0.59 3.91 17.64
CA LYS A 9 -0.56 2.58 18.24
C LYS A 9 -1.83 1.79 17.90
N MET A 10 -2.98 2.44 17.94
CA MET A 10 -4.23 1.83 17.48
C MET A 10 -4.14 1.46 15.99
N TYR A 11 -3.63 2.36 15.14
CA TYR A 11 -3.48 2.09 13.70
C TYR A 11 -2.51 0.93 13.42
N PHE A 12 -1.42 0.84 14.17
CA PHE A 12 -0.49 -0.29 14.12
C PHE A 12 -1.21 -1.62 14.38
N HIS A 13 -2.03 -1.71 15.43
CA HIS A 13 -2.80 -2.92 15.74
C HIS A 13 -3.88 -3.22 14.70
N ASP A 14 -4.54 -2.21 14.14
CA ASP A 14 -5.52 -2.40 13.06
C ASP A 14 -4.86 -3.01 11.80
N LEU A 15 -3.63 -2.59 11.48
CA LEU A 15 -2.85 -3.16 10.38
C LEU A 15 -2.39 -4.58 10.70
N GLU A 16 -1.94 -4.86 11.93
CA GLU A 16 -1.58 -6.19 12.39
C GLU A 16 -2.73 -7.18 12.19
N ILE A 17 -3.94 -6.82 12.69
CA ILE A 17 -5.12 -7.67 12.56
C ILE A 17 -5.48 -7.88 11.09
N THR A 18 -5.48 -6.81 10.28
CA THR A 18 -5.79 -6.90 8.85
C THR A 18 -4.79 -7.79 8.12
N SER A 19 -3.49 -7.63 8.41
CA SER A 19 -2.44 -8.43 7.81
C SER A 19 -2.56 -9.91 8.19
N LYS A 20 -2.81 -10.20 9.47
CA LYS A 20 -2.99 -11.57 9.97
C LYS A 20 -4.18 -12.26 9.32
N GLU A 21 -5.33 -11.59 9.26
CA GLU A 21 -6.56 -12.19 8.73
C GLU A 21 -6.54 -12.33 7.19
N PHE A 22 -5.90 -11.41 6.48
CA PHE A 22 -6.05 -11.31 5.02
C PHE A 22 -4.74 -11.44 4.25
N TYR A 23 -3.65 -10.72 4.62
CA TYR A 23 -2.43 -10.71 3.79
C TYR A 23 -1.65 -12.01 3.92
N VAL A 24 -1.42 -12.46 5.15
CA VAL A 24 -0.68 -13.71 5.40
C VAL A 24 -1.41 -14.88 4.76
N SER A 25 -2.73 -15.00 4.99
CA SER A 25 -3.54 -16.08 4.41
C SER A 25 -3.51 -16.06 2.88
N TYR A 26 -3.61 -14.89 2.26
CA TYR A 26 -3.57 -14.75 0.81
C TYR A 26 -2.21 -15.07 0.24
N LEU A 27 -1.14 -14.52 0.81
CA LEU A 27 0.23 -14.76 0.37
C LEU A 27 0.67 -16.23 0.53
N SER A 28 0.24 -16.88 1.62
CA SER A 28 0.58 -18.28 1.89
C SER A 28 0.04 -19.26 0.84
N THR A 29 -0.95 -18.85 0.03
CA THR A 29 -1.42 -19.66 -1.11
C THR A 29 -0.45 -19.69 -2.29
N PHE A 30 0.45 -18.71 -2.36
CA PHE A 30 1.41 -18.55 -3.47
C PHE A 30 2.87 -18.74 -3.05
N LYS A 31 3.18 -18.51 -1.79
CA LYS A 31 4.54 -18.66 -1.25
C LYS A 31 4.49 -19.29 0.14
N LYS A 32 5.14 -20.44 0.30
CA LYS A 32 5.31 -21.05 1.62
C LYS A 32 6.20 -20.15 2.48
N LEU A 33 5.67 -19.70 3.60
CA LEU A 33 6.39 -18.91 4.60
C LEU A 33 7.02 -19.84 5.64
N THR A 34 8.27 -19.57 6.00
CA THR A 34 9.04 -20.32 7.00
C THR A 34 9.91 -19.35 7.79
N SER A 35 10.54 -19.83 8.87
CA SER A 35 11.51 -19.04 9.63
C SER A 35 12.77 -18.61 8.85
N LYS A 36 12.99 -19.17 7.65
CA LYS A 36 14.06 -18.75 6.74
C LYS A 36 13.59 -17.68 5.75
N SER A 37 12.29 -17.46 5.64
CA SER A 37 11.72 -16.48 4.70
C SER A 37 12.08 -15.05 5.10
N ARG A 38 12.42 -14.24 4.11
CA ARG A 38 12.72 -12.82 4.25
C ARG A 38 11.56 -12.02 3.66
N VAL A 39 11.00 -11.13 4.46
CA VAL A 39 9.86 -10.29 4.07
C VAL A 39 10.27 -8.83 4.14
N LEU A 40 10.03 -8.09 3.06
CA LEU A 40 10.24 -6.64 3.00
C LEU A 40 8.88 -5.95 2.90
N GLU A 41 8.70 -4.87 3.63
CA GLU A 41 7.63 -3.91 3.37
C GLU A 41 8.23 -2.54 3.03
N VAL A 42 7.89 -2.02 1.86
CA VAL A 42 8.27 -0.66 1.44
C VAL A 42 7.12 0.29 1.75
N GLY A 43 7.42 1.40 2.45
CA GLY A 43 6.41 2.27 3.02
C GLY A 43 5.73 1.64 4.23
N CYS A 44 6.52 1.02 5.11
CA CYS A 44 6.01 0.20 6.21
C CYS A 44 5.30 0.99 7.32
N GLY A 45 5.45 2.32 7.36
CA GLY A 45 4.98 3.12 8.46
C GLY A 45 5.50 2.60 9.80
N GLU A 46 4.60 2.37 10.73
CA GLU A 46 4.89 1.81 12.06
C GLU A 46 5.11 0.27 12.03
N GLY A 47 4.99 -0.40 10.87
CA GLY A 47 5.31 -1.82 10.69
C GLY A 47 4.19 -2.80 11.05
N GLY A 48 2.97 -2.35 11.31
CA GLY A 48 1.87 -3.22 11.74
C GLY A 48 1.61 -4.41 10.81
N ASN A 49 1.73 -4.23 9.50
CA ASN A 49 1.56 -5.33 8.53
C ASN A 49 2.63 -6.43 8.66
N LEU A 50 3.82 -6.11 9.17
CA LEU A 50 4.93 -7.06 9.30
C LEU A 50 4.81 -7.96 10.54
N VAL A 51 4.01 -7.57 11.54
CA VAL A 51 3.88 -8.31 12.82
C VAL A 51 3.52 -9.79 12.60
N PRO A 52 2.49 -10.15 11.83
CA PRO A 52 2.13 -11.56 11.67
C PRO A 52 3.22 -12.39 10.97
N PHE A 53 4.00 -11.78 10.08
CA PHE A 53 5.14 -12.45 9.44
C PHE A 53 6.28 -12.69 10.42
N ALA A 54 6.56 -11.72 11.29
CA ALA A 54 7.54 -11.87 12.37
C ALA A 54 7.10 -12.96 13.35
N GLN A 55 5.82 -13.02 13.72
CA GLN A 55 5.25 -14.09 14.57
C GLN A 55 5.34 -15.49 13.95
N LEU A 56 5.37 -15.60 12.61
CA LEU A 56 5.65 -16.85 11.89
C LEU A 56 7.14 -17.18 11.85
N GLY A 57 8.00 -16.36 12.47
CA GLY A 57 9.44 -16.53 12.51
C GLY A 57 10.19 -15.99 11.29
N CYS A 58 9.52 -15.34 10.34
CA CYS A 58 10.17 -14.71 9.19
C CYS A 58 11.11 -13.58 9.63
N ARG A 59 12.19 -13.36 8.87
CA ARG A 59 13.02 -12.16 9.00
C ARG A 59 12.34 -11.02 8.29
N VAL A 60 11.92 -9.99 9.02
CA VAL A 60 11.17 -8.87 8.47
C VAL A 60 12.03 -7.61 8.36
N THR A 61 11.87 -6.90 7.26
CA THR A 61 12.50 -5.58 7.04
C THR A 61 11.42 -4.59 6.64
N GLY A 62 11.37 -3.46 7.34
CA GLY A 62 10.50 -2.33 7.02
C GLY A 62 11.32 -1.13 6.59
N ILE A 63 10.93 -0.48 5.49
CA ILE A 63 11.55 0.75 4.99
C ILE A 63 10.47 1.83 4.89
N ASP A 64 10.73 2.99 5.48
CA ASP A 64 9.86 4.16 5.35
C ASP A 64 10.71 5.44 5.33
N ILE A 65 10.22 6.48 4.66
CA ILE A 65 10.89 7.78 4.60
C ILE A 65 10.63 8.62 5.85
N ALA A 66 9.57 8.33 6.59
CA ALA A 66 9.15 9.08 7.77
C ALA A 66 9.87 8.59 9.03
N GLU A 67 10.86 9.35 9.49
CA GLU A 67 11.68 9.01 10.65
C GLU A 67 10.85 8.73 11.91
N CYS A 68 9.83 9.56 12.18
CA CYS A 68 8.97 9.38 13.34
C CYS A 68 8.22 8.03 13.32
N ARG A 69 7.84 7.52 12.14
CA ARG A 69 7.19 6.21 12.00
C ARG A 69 8.18 5.06 12.24
N ILE A 70 9.40 5.19 11.75
CA ILE A 70 10.46 4.19 11.98
C ILE A 70 10.86 4.12 13.46
N ILE A 71 10.88 5.26 14.17
CA ILE A 71 11.09 5.27 15.64
C ILE A 71 9.98 4.48 16.33
N ASP A 72 8.71 4.79 16.00
CA ASP A 72 7.56 4.09 16.57
C ASP A 72 7.59 2.59 16.23
N ALA A 73 7.94 2.21 14.98
CA ALA A 73 8.08 0.82 14.56
C ALA A 73 9.10 0.06 15.42
N LYS A 74 10.28 0.63 15.66
CA LYS A 74 11.31 0.02 16.51
C LYS A 74 10.81 -0.18 17.95
N VAL A 75 10.09 0.80 18.49
CA VAL A 75 9.51 0.70 19.84
C VAL A 75 8.44 -0.40 19.89
N TYR A 76 7.50 -0.43 18.94
CA TYR A 76 6.41 -1.42 18.95
C TYR A 76 6.91 -2.84 18.69
N PHE A 77 7.95 -3.02 17.87
CA PHE A 77 8.52 -4.33 17.60
C PHE A 77 9.47 -4.85 18.68
N SER A 78 10.01 -4.01 19.55
CA SER A 78 10.94 -4.44 20.61
C SER A 78 10.34 -5.50 21.54
N GLU A 79 9.03 -5.52 21.70
CA GLU A 79 8.29 -6.49 22.51
C GLU A 79 7.80 -7.72 21.71
N ILE A 80 7.94 -7.71 20.37
CA ILE A 80 7.36 -8.74 19.49
C ILE A 80 8.42 -9.73 19.01
N CYS A 81 9.53 -9.25 18.46
CA CYS A 81 10.64 -10.09 17.98
C CYS A 81 11.93 -9.30 17.78
N GLU A 82 13.07 -10.02 17.90
CA GLU A 82 14.40 -9.47 17.67
C GLU A 82 14.81 -9.49 16.17
N ASN A 83 14.10 -10.21 15.32
CA ASN A 83 14.45 -10.44 13.91
C ASN A 83 13.82 -9.41 12.95
N ALA A 84 13.52 -8.22 13.45
CA ALA A 84 12.98 -7.11 12.66
C ALA A 84 14.02 -6.02 12.42
N THR A 85 14.12 -5.54 11.20
CA THR A 85 14.99 -4.42 10.83
C THR A 85 14.13 -3.28 10.27
N PHE A 86 14.30 -2.09 10.82
CA PHE A 86 13.60 -0.88 10.35
C PHE A 86 14.59 0.18 9.90
N VAL A 87 14.45 0.64 8.65
CA VAL A 87 15.35 1.59 7.99
C VAL A 87 14.58 2.83 7.59
N CYS A 88 15.05 4.01 8.07
CA CYS A 88 14.55 5.29 7.63
C CYS A 88 15.34 5.75 6.41
N CYS A 89 14.76 5.63 5.23
CA CYS A 89 15.36 6.15 4.00
C CYS A 89 14.35 6.26 2.86
N ASP A 90 14.69 7.05 1.86
CA ASP A 90 14.06 6.99 0.54
C ASP A 90 14.41 5.64 -0.11
N PHE A 91 13.38 4.82 -0.39
CA PHE A 91 13.57 3.49 -0.96
C PHE A 91 14.36 3.52 -2.28
N MET A 92 14.23 4.56 -3.09
CA MET A 92 14.99 4.70 -4.33
C MET A 92 16.50 4.87 -4.13
N LYS A 93 16.94 5.21 -2.90
CA LYS A 93 18.34 5.30 -2.49
C LYS A 93 18.83 4.08 -1.72
N TYR A 94 17.94 3.15 -1.38
CA TYR A 94 18.30 1.93 -0.68
C TYR A 94 18.85 0.91 -1.68
N HIS A 95 20.01 0.32 -1.37
CA HIS A 95 20.68 -0.59 -2.29
C HIS A 95 20.15 -2.01 -2.18
N ALA A 96 19.84 -2.62 -3.33
CA ALA A 96 19.40 -4.00 -3.39
C ALA A 96 20.56 -4.96 -3.03
N PRO A 97 20.28 -6.09 -2.36
CA PRO A 97 21.26 -7.13 -2.17
C PRO A 97 21.78 -7.67 -3.51
N ILE A 98 23.09 -7.93 -3.59
CA ILE A 98 23.73 -8.46 -4.79
C ILE A 98 23.38 -9.94 -4.97
N ASN A 99 23.44 -10.71 -3.87
CA ASN A 99 23.18 -12.14 -3.88
C ASN A 99 21.68 -12.44 -3.81
N ASP A 100 21.19 -13.36 -4.66
CA ASP A 100 19.77 -13.73 -4.67
C ASP A 100 19.27 -14.28 -3.34
N GLU A 101 20.13 -14.99 -2.59
CA GLU A 101 19.81 -15.52 -1.26
C GLU A 101 19.50 -14.42 -0.22
N GLU A 102 20.11 -13.24 -0.38
CA GLU A 102 19.90 -12.10 0.51
C GLU A 102 18.67 -11.27 0.14
N LYS A 103 18.12 -11.46 -1.06
CA LYS A 103 16.88 -10.84 -1.50
C LYS A 103 15.68 -11.37 -0.73
N PHE A 104 14.53 -10.85 -1.01
CA PHE A 104 13.29 -11.12 -0.27
C PHE A 104 12.43 -12.18 -0.95
N ASP A 105 11.88 -13.09 -0.15
CA ASP A 105 10.92 -14.10 -0.59
C ASP A 105 9.56 -13.49 -0.83
N VAL A 106 9.22 -12.46 -0.04
CA VAL A 106 7.98 -11.69 -0.15
C VAL A 106 8.32 -10.21 -0.02
N ILE A 107 7.76 -9.41 -0.92
CA ILE A 107 7.75 -7.95 -0.79
C ILE A 107 6.30 -7.49 -0.66
N LEU A 108 6.02 -6.65 0.34
CA LEU A 108 4.75 -5.97 0.53
C LEU A 108 4.88 -4.52 0.07
N LEU A 109 3.93 -4.08 -0.75
CA LEU A 109 3.76 -2.70 -1.17
C LEU A 109 2.29 -2.33 -0.99
N HIS A 110 1.94 -1.77 0.16
CA HIS A 110 0.55 -1.47 0.51
C HIS A 110 0.34 0.01 0.75
N ASP A 111 -0.59 0.61 0.00
CA ASP A 111 -0.92 2.05 0.02
C ASP A 111 0.32 2.96 -0.19
N VAL A 112 1.18 2.59 -1.17
CA VAL A 112 2.41 3.32 -1.51
C VAL A 112 2.44 3.72 -2.98
N ILE A 113 2.12 2.81 -3.91
CA ILE A 113 2.31 3.04 -5.36
C ILE A 113 1.49 4.23 -5.88
N GLU A 114 0.38 4.57 -5.24
CA GLU A 114 -0.44 5.73 -5.57
C GLU A 114 0.21 7.07 -5.23
N HIS A 115 1.24 7.06 -4.38
CA HIS A 115 2.03 8.24 -4.00
C HIS A 115 3.31 8.40 -4.82
N VAL A 116 3.69 7.39 -5.61
CA VAL A 116 4.95 7.39 -6.35
C VAL A 116 4.77 8.04 -7.73
N PRO A 117 5.44 9.17 -8.04
CA PRO A 117 5.34 9.78 -9.37
C PRO A 117 5.97 8.92 -10.48
N ALA A 118 7.20 8.47 -10.30
CA ALA A 118 7.97 7.66 -11.25
C ALA A 118 7.76 6.15 -11.06
N LYS A 119 6.49 5.70 -11.15
CA LYS A 119 6.09 4.32 -10.84
C LYS A 119 6.86 3.24 -11.59
N GLY A 120 7.22 3.49 -12.85
CA GLY A 120 7.98 2.53 -13.67
C GLY A 120 9.37 2.29 -13.12
N GLU A 121 10.11 3.35 -12.82
CA GLU A 121 11.45 3.29 -12.23
C GLU A 121 11.40 2.64 -10.84
N PHE A 122 10.39 3.01 -10.04
CA PHE A 122 10.17 2.43 -8.72
C PHE A 122 9.93 0.91 -8.79
N LEU A 123 9.09 0.44 -9.71
CA LEU A 123 8.81 -0.98 -9.90
C LEU A 123 10.05 -1.74 -10.40
N LEU A 124 10.85 -1.15 -11.30
CA LEU A 124 12.13 -1.74 -11.74
C LEU A 124 13.14 -1.83 -10.59
N HIS A 125 13.23 -0.79 -9.76
CA HIS A 125 14.07 -0.81 -8.57
C HIS A 125 13.60 -1.87 -7.58
N LEU A 126 12.29 -1.94 -7.30
CA LEU A 126 11.70 -2.95 -6.43
C LEU A 126 11.96 -4.39 -6.91
N LYS A 127 11.96 -4.61 -8.25
CA LYS A 127 12.28 -5.88 -8.88
C LYS A 127 13.66 -6.41 -8.46
N SER A 128 14.64 -5.54 -8.25
CA SER A 128 16.01 -5.93 -7.87
C SER A 128 16.11 -6.53 -6.46
N PHE A 129 15.12 -6.27 -5.59
CA PHE A 129 15.05 -6.81 -4.24
C PHE A 129 14.34 -8.17 -4.15
N LEU A 130 13.60 -8.55 -5.19
CA LEU A 130 12.81 -9.77 -5.18
C LEU A 130 13.67 -10.97 -5.61
N LYS A 131 13.59 -12.08 -4.87
CA LYS A 131 14.17 -13.36 -5.31
C LYS A 131 13.54 -13.81 -6.61
N SER A 132 14.28 -14.62 -7.38
CA SER A 132 13.78 -15.25 -8.61
C SER A 132 12.49 -16.05 -8.38
N THR A 133 12.35 -16.68 -7.21
CA THR A 133 11.16 -17.42 -6.77
C THR A 133 10.27 -16.63 -5.82
N GLY A 134 10.52 -15.34 -5.66
CA GLY A 134 9.81 -14.47 -4.74
C GLY A 134 8.47 -14.01 -5.28
N VAL A 135 7.63 -13.48 -4.39
CA VAL A 135 6.35 -12.87 -4.72
C VAL A 135 6.28 -11.44 -4.22
N LEU A 136 5.72 -10.57 -5.06
CA LEU A 136 5.44 -9.18 -4.72
C LEU A 136 3.92 -9.03 -4.53
N PHE A 137 3.51 -8.63 -3.34
CA PHE A 137 2.15 -8.20 -3.07
C PHE A 137 2.05 -6.68 -3.24
N VAL A 138 1.10 -6.24 -4.07
CA VAL A 138 0.80 -4.81 -4.22
C VAL A 138 -0.66 -4.59 -3.88
N GLY A 139 -0.92 -3.71 -2.91
CA GLY A 139 -2.25 -3.25 -2.52
C GLY A 139 -2.36 -1.74 -2.66
N PHE A 140 -3.38 -1.23 -3.36
CA PHE A 140 -3.61 0.20 -3.50
C PHE A 140 -5.07 0.53 -3.80
N PRO A 141 -5.59 1.72 -3.41
CA PRO A 141 -6.90 2.19 -3.81
C PRO A 141 -6.90 2.64 -5.29
N ALA A 142 -7.94 2.28 -6.04
CA ALA A 142 -8.08 2.80 -7.39
C ALA A 142 -8.32 4.32 -7.36
N TRP A 143 -7.62 5.09 -8.22
CA TRP A 143 -7.72 6.55 -8.23
C TRP A 143 -9.15 7.07 -8.30
N GLN A 144 -10.02 6.45 -9.12
CA GLN A 144 -11.38 6.93 -9.34
C GLN A 144 -12.39 6.51 -8.26
N MET A 145 -11.97 5.72 -7.25
CA MET A 145 -12.91 5.36 -6.17
C MET A 145 -13.31 6.61 -5.35
N PRO A 146 -14.43 6.58 -4.59
CA PRO A 146 -15.00 7.78 -3.96
C PRO A 146 -14.02 8.67 -3.20
N PHE A 147 -13.00 8.05 -2.60
CA PHE A 147 -11.98 8.72 -1.80
C PHE A 147 -10.55 8.39 -2.27
N GLY A 148 -10.37 8.06 -3.54
CA GLY A 148 -9.07 7.73 -4.14
C GLY A 148 -8.05 8.86 -4.12
N GLY A 149 -8.50 10.10 -3.95
CA GLY A 149 -7.65 11.27 -3.78
C GLY A 149 -7.22 11.56 -2.34
N HIS A 150 -7.50 10.66 -1.39
CA HIS A 150 -7.16 10.78 0.04
C HIS A 150 -7.72 12.02 0.74
N GLN A 151 -8.72 12.68 0.18
CA GLN A 151 -9.32 13.91 0.73
C GLN A 151 -9.88 13.76 2.16
N GLN A 152 -9.95 12.55 2.70
CA GLN A 152 -10.34 12.31 4.11
C GLN A 152 -9.35 12.91 5.11
N ILE A 153 -8.13 13.31 4.69
CA ILE A 153 -7.16 14.01 5.55
C ILE A 153 -7.55 15.47 5.80
N CYS A 154 -8.45 16.02 4.98
CA CYS A 154 -8.94 17.40 5.12
C CYS A 154 -9.56 17.64 6.50
N ARG A 155 -9.38 18.85 7.02
CA ARG A 155 -10.02 19.33 8.26
C ARG A 155 -11.47 19.69 8.04
N SER A 156 -11.78 20.28 6.88
CA SER A 156 -13.13 20.61 6.48
C SER A 156 -13.98 19.34 6.32
N LYS A 157 -15.13 19.30 7.00
CA LYS A 157 -16.10 18.21 6.84
C LYS A 157 -16.61 18.11 5.40
N LEU A 158 -16.73 19.24 4.68
CA LEU A 158 -17.13 19.24 3.29
C LEU A 158 -16.10 18.47 2.44
N CYS A 159 -14.82 18.84 2.50
CA CYS A 159 -13.79 18.19 1.70
C CYS A 159 -13.55 16.75 2.12
N SER A 160 -13.54 16.45 3.43
CA SER A 160 -13.22 15.13 3.95
C SER A 160 -14.32 14.08 3.76
N HIS A 161 -15.58 14.47 3.60
CA HIS A 161 -16.71 13.53 3.50
C HIS A 161 -17.37 13.52 2.12
N PHE A 162 -17.10 14.51 1.26
CA PHE A 162 -17.72 14.55 -0.06
C PHE A 162 -16.95 13.67 -1.05
N PRO A 163 -17.58 12.62 -1.61
CA PRO A 163 -16.89 11.69 -2.50
C PRO A 163 -16.56 12.36 -3.85
N PHE A 164 -15.54 11.85 -4.54
CA PHE A 164 -15.17 12.22 -5.92
C PHE A 164 -14.66 13.64 -6.14
N ILE A 165 -14.53 14.49 -5.12
CA ILE A 165 -14.05 15.89 -5.32
C ILE A 165 -12.66 15.96 -5.92
N HIS A 166 -11.82 14.96 -5.68
CA HIS A 166 -10.50 14.84 -6.27
C HIS A 166 -10.53 14.65 -7.80
N LEU A 167 -11.67 14.26 -8.38
CA LEU A 167 -11.83 14.14 -9.83
C LEU A 167 -12.09 15.48 -10.53
N LEU A 168 -12.40 16.55 -9.79
CA LEU A 168 -12.52 17.91 -10.36
C LEU A 168 -11.25 18.31 -11.10
N PRO A 169 -11.31 19.20 -12.11
CA PRO A 169 -10.11 19.80 -12.70
C PRO A 169 -9.17 20.39 -11.66
N ASN A 170 -7.85 20.40 -11.92
CA ASN A 170 -6.83 20.81 -10.93
C ASN A 170 -7.12 22.20 -10.33
N SER A 171 -7.47 23.17 -11.17
CA SER A 171 -7.79 24.53 -10.72
C SER A 171 -9.00 24.56 -9.79
N MET A 172 -10.07 23.85 -10.14
CA MET A 172 -11.30 23.79 -9.33
C MET A 172 -11.05 23.07 -8.00
N TYR A 173 -10.31 21.94 -8.02
CA TYR A 173 -10.00 21.19 -6.80
C TYR A 173 -9.15 22.03 -5.85
N ASN A 174 -8.07 22.65 -6.35
CA ASN A 174 -7.22 23.54 -5.56
C ASN A 174 -8.00 24.73 -4.98
N SER A 175 -8.87 25.38 -5.80
CA SER A 175 -9.71 26.48 -5.33
C SER A 175 -10.69 26.04 -4.25
N LEU A 176 -11.29 24.86 -4.38
CA LEU A 176 -12.18 24.29 -3.36
C LEU A 176 -11.45 24.06 -2.04
N LEU A 177 -10.24 23.45 -2.07
CA LEU A 177 -9.45 23.21 -0.87
C LEU A 177 -9.07 24.53 -0.17
N LYS A 178 -8.66 25.56 -0.93
CA LYS A 178 -8.36 26.90 -0.41
C LYS A 178 -9.59 27.59 0.18
N LEU A 179 -10.74 27.49 -0.49
CA LEU A 179 -12.01 28.03 0.01
C LEU A 179 -12.43 27.37 1.33
N CYS A 180 -12.14 26.06 1.47
CA CYS A 180 -12.37 25.31 2.71
C CYS A 180 -11.29 25.56 3.78
N LYS A 181 -10.34 26.45 3.53
CA LYS A 181 -9.25 26.83 4.46
C LYS A 181 -8.39 25.64 4.90
N GLU A 182 -8.12 24.72 3.97
CA GLU A 182 -7.16 23.64 4.22
C GLU A 182 -5.73 24.20 4.32
N GLU A 183 -4.88 23.54 5.09
CA GLU A 183 -3.47 23.91 5.22
C GLU A 183 -2.71 23.67 3.90
N GLU A 184 -1.75 24.54 3.58
CA GLU A 184 -0.93 24.46 2.35
C GLU A 184 -0.23 23.08 2.24
N GLY A 185 0.23 22.51 3.36
CA GLY A 185 0.82 21.16 3.38
C GLY A 185 -0.17 20.08 2.94
N THR A 186 -1.42 20.13 3.44
CA THR A 186 -2.50 19.21 3.04
C THR A 186 -2.86 19.41 1.57
N ILE A 187 -2.94 20.65 1.10
CA ILE A 187 -3.22 20.96 -0.32
C ILE A 187 -2.13 20.39 -1.21
N SER A 188 -0.86 20.61 -0.86
CA SER A 188 0.29 20.09 -1.61
C SER A 188 0.27 18.56 -1.69
N GLU A 189 0.02 17.87 -0.57
CA GLU A 189 -0.09 16.41 -0.52
C GLU A 189 -1.21 15.90 -1.44
N LEU A 190 -2.41 16.47 -1.31
CA LEU A 190 -3.56 16.05 -2.13
C LEU A 190 -3.36 16.32 -3.63
N MET A 191 -2.69 17.41 -3.98
CA MET A 191 -2.36 17.72 -5.37
C MET A 191 -1.30 16.76 -5.92
N SER A 192 -0.29 16.39 -5.14
CA SER A 192 0.71 15.38 -5.51
C SER A 192 0.07 14.01 -5.77
N ILE A 193 -0.82 13.55 -4.88
CA ILE A 193 -1.59 12.31 -5.07
C ILE A 193 -2.43 12.39 -6.37
N LYS A 194 -3.05 13.54 -6.60
CA LYS A 194 -3.84 13.79 -7.82
C LYS A 194 -2.98 13.72 -9.09
N GLU A 195 -1.71 14.10 -9.07
CA GLU A 195 -0.80 13.96 -10.21
C GLU A 195 -0.45 12.48 -10.48
N CYS A 196 -0.36 11.68 -9.43
CA CYS A 196 -0.05 10.24 -9.53
C CYS A 196 -1.15 9.41 -10.19
N ARG A 197 -2.44 9.66 -9.93
CA ARG A 197 -3.65 9.07 -10.58
C ARG A 197 -3.56 7.57 -10.86
N THR A 198 -3.23 6.76 -9.87
CA THR A 198 -3.01 5.33 -10.08
C THR A 198 -4.33 4.60 -10.31
N SER A 199 -4.66 4.34 -11.58
CA SER A 199 -5.79 3.49 -11.97
C SER A 199 -5.36 2.04 -12.15
N ILE A 200 -6.32 1.12 -12.14
CA ILE A 200 -6.09 -0.31 -12.41
C ILE A 200 -5.39 -0.49 -13.75
N GLU A 201 -5.88 0.20 -14.80
CA GLU A 201 -5.36 0.06 -16.16
C GLU A 201 -3.94 0.65 -16.29
N LEU A 202 -3.65 1.75 -15.60
CA LEU A 202 -2.29 2.31 -15.56
C LEU A 202 -1.33 1.32 -14.89
N PHE A 203 -1.73 0.77 -13.74
CA PHE A 203 -0.91 -0.18 -13.01
C PHE A 203 -0.68 -1.46 -13.83
N GLU A 204 -1.73 -2.05 -14.41
CA GLU A 204 -1.61 -3.24 -15.27
C GLU A 204 -0.68 -3.01 -16.49
N LYS A 205 -0.69 -1.81 -17.08
CA LYS A 205 0.24 -1.42 -18.14
C LYS A 205 1.68 -1.34 -17.63
N LEU A 206 1.89 -0.75 -16.44
CA LEU A 206 3.23 -0.58 -15.86
C LEU A 206 3.87 -1.91 -15.47
N ILE A 207 3.15 -2.80 -14.78
CA ILE A 207 3.70 -4.11 -14.39
C ILE A 207 4.09 -4.94 -15.60
N LYS A 208 3.31 -4.88 -16.68
CA LYS A 208 3.66 -5.55 -17.95
C LYS A 208 4.95 -4.97 -18.55
N ARG A 209 5.12 -3.64 -18.54
CA ARG A 209 6.34 -2.97 -19.05
C ARG A 209 7.56 -3.25 -18.20
N CYS A 210 7.37 -3.47 -16.89
CA CYS A 210 8.44 -3.83 -15.96
C CYS A 210 8.68 -5.35 -15.91
N GLU A 211 8.02 -6.12 -16.80
CA GLU A 211 8.19 -7.57 -16.91
C GLU A 211 7.85 -8.33 -15.63
N PHE A 212 6.77 -7.93 -14.98
CA PHE A 212 6.13 -8.73 -13.95
C PHE A 212 5.00 -9.58 -14.53
N SER A 213 4.88 -10.82 -14.05
CA SER A 213 3.75 -11.70 -14.32
C SER A 213 2.72 -11.60 -13.20
N VAL A 214 1.45 -11.43 -13.57
CA VAL A 214 0.33 -11.45 -12.62
C VAL A 214 -0.02 -12.90 -12.31
N VAL A 215 0.20 -13.33 -11.06
CA VAL A 215 -0.16 -14.65 -10.56
C VAL A 215 -1.63 -14.69 -10.17
N ASP A 216 -2.04 -13.70 -9.38
CA ASP A 216 -3.44 -13.51 -8.98
C ASP A 216 -3.74 -12.05 -8.73
N LYS A 217 -5.02 -11.70 -8.76
CA LYS A 217 -5.49 -10.37 -8.41
C LYS A 217 -6.87 -10.38 -7.80
N LYS A 218 -7.13 -9.46 -6.88
CA LYS A 218 -8.43 -9.25 -6.25
C LYS A 218 -8.80 -7.78 -6.30
N PHE A 219 -10.04 -7.48 -6.62
CA PHE A 219 -10.60 -6.15 -6.50
C PHE A 219 -11.65 -6.14 -5.40
N TRP A 220 -11.43 -5.32 -4.40
CA TRP A 220 -12.28 -5.20 -3.24
C TRP A 220 -13.29 -4.08 -3.41
N PHE A 221 -14.58 -4.40 -3.30
CA PHE A 221 -15.63 -3.40 -3.16
C PHE A 221 -15.61 -2.79 -1.77
N ILE A 222 -15.46 -3.63 -0.73
CA ILE A 222 -15.21 -3.22 0.65
C ILE A 222 -13.83 -3.76 1.04
N ASN A 223 -12.85 -2.84 1.19
CA ASN A 223 -11.48 -3.16 1.57
C ASN A 223 -11.43 -3.95 2.89
N PRO A 224 -10.63 -5.01 3.01
CA PRO A 224 -10.42 -5.76 4.25
C PRO A 224 -10.10 -4.88 5.47
N HIS A 225 -9.30 -3.84 5.32
CA HIS A 225 -8.99 -2.91 6.39
C HIS A 225 -10.24 -2.14 6.92
N TYR A 226 -11.31 -2.04 6.12
CA TYR A 226 -12.57 -1.41 6.55
C TYR A 226 -13.31 -2.22 7.61
N LYS A 227 -12.97 -3.50 7.81
CA LYS A 227 -13.46 -4.30 8.93
C LYS A 227 -13.03 -3.68 10.26
N GLN A 228 -11.76 -3.32 10.39
CA GLN A 228 -11.23 -2.67 11.59
C GLN A 228 -11.69 -1.21 11.69
N LYS A 229 -11.61 -0.49 10.58
CA LYS A 229 -11.85 0.95 10.55
C LYS A 229 -13.32 1.34 10.70
N PHE A 230 -14.24 0.56 10.10
CA PHE A 230 -15.66 0.91 9.97
C PHE A 230 -16.60 -0.23 10.36
N GLN A 231 -16.09 -1.37 10.82
CA GLN A 231 -16.83 -2.59 11.13
C GLN A 231 -17.65 -3.12 9.92
N LEU A 232 -17.18 -2.87 8.70
CA LEU A 232 -17.80 -3.35 7.48
C LEU A 232 -17.27 -4.73 7.11
N THR A 233 -18.17 -5.62 6.64
CA THR A 233 -17.77 -6.93 6.14
C THR A 233 -17.06 -6.79 4.79
N PRO A 234 -15.80 -7.24 4.67
CA PRO A 234 -15.07 -7.18 3.40
C PRO A 234 -15.78 -7.95 2.30
N SER A 235 -15.81 -7.38 1.10
CA SER A 235 -16.42 -8.02 -0.05
C SER A 235 -15.67 -7.72 -1.33
N LEU A 236 -15.58 -8.73 -2.20
CA LEU A 236 -15.00 -8.59 -3.53
C LEU A 236 -15.95 -7.85 -4.46
N LEU A 237 -15.37 -7.16 -5.43
CA LEU A 237 -16.11 -6.56 -6.51
C LEU A 237 -16.83 -7.65 -7.31
N PRO A 238 -18.15 -7.52 -7.63
CA PRO A 238 -18.86 -8.49 -8.45
C PRO A 238 -18.20 -8.72 -9.81
N ARG A 239 -18.13 -9.98 -10.26
CA ARG A 239 -17.39 -10.36 -11.48
C ARG A 239 -17.84 -9.61 -12.74
N PHE A 240 -19.10 -9.25 -12.84
CA PHE A 240 -19.61 -8.51 -14.01
C PHE A 240 -19.06 -7.07 -14.03
N VAL A 241 -18.93 -6.39 -12.86
CA VAL A 241 -18.33 -5.06 -12.75
C VAL A 241 -16.81 -5.13 -13.02
N TRP A 242 -16.16 -6.18 -12.49
CA TRP A 242 -14.74 -6.40 -12.71
C TRP A 242 -14.35 -6.39 -14.20
N LYS A 243 -15.20 -6.94 -15.06
CA LYS A 243 -14.95 -7.03 -16.52
C LYS A 243 -15.07 -5.67 -17.23
N ILE A 244 -15.72 -4.67 -16.64
CA ILE A 244 -15.94 -3.37 -17.27
C ILE A 244 -14.71 -2.47 -16.98
N LYS A 245 -13.76 -2.49 -17.92
CA LYS A 245 -12.55 -1.64 -17.84
C LYS A 245 -12.93 -0.18 -17.57
N TYR A 246 -12.09 0.52 -16.86
CA TYR A 246 -12.24 1.91 -16.39
C TYR A 246 -13.39 2.11 -15.40
N ALA A 247 -14.60 1.59 -15.64
CA ALA A 247 -15.72 1.71 -14.71
C ALA A 247 -15.46 0.99 -13.38
N ARG A 248 -14.76 -0.15 -13.40
CA ARG A 248 -14.37 -0.92 -12.19
C ARG A 248 -13.60 -0.09 -11.17
N ASN A 249 -12.83 0.92 -11.61
CA ASN A 249 -12.07 1.79 -10.72
C ASN A 249 -12.95 2.58 -9.74
N PHE A 250 -14.17 2.95 -10.15
CA PHE A 250 -15.09 3.72 -9.31
C PHE A 250 -15.64 2.91 -8.13
N PHE A 251 -15.59 1.60 -8.23
CA PHE A 251 -16.14 0.66 -7.25
C PHE A 251 -15.07 -0.15 -6.52
N THR A 252 -13.78 0.07 -6.82
CA THR A 252 -12.68 -0.70 -6.23
C THR A 252 -11.99 0.13 -5.15
N THR A 253 -12.26 -0.19 -3.89
CA THR A 253 -11.66 0.50 -2.75
C THR A 253 -10.25 0.01 -2.44
N SER A 254 -9.87 -1.18 -2.92
CA SER A 254 -8.50 -1.68 -2.90
C SER A 254 -8.30 -2.71 -4.01
N CYS A 255 -7.20 -2.55 -4.74
CA CYS A 255 -6.72 -3.49 -5.75
C CYS A 255 -5.59 -4.30 -5.13
N TRP A 256 -5.67 -5.62 -5.17
CA TRP A 256 -4.60 -6.50 -4.73
C TRP A 256 -4.05 -7.29 -5.89
N TYR A 257 -2.74 -7.35 -5.98
CA TYR A 257 -2.02 -8.13 -6.98
C TYR A 257 -0.96 -9.00 -6.32
N ILE A 258 -0.85 -10.24 -6.75
CA ILE A 258 0.31 -11.10 -6.54
C ILE A 258 1.09 -11.15 -7.84
N LEU A 259 2.32 -10.73 -7.79
CA LEU A 259 3.22 -10.65 -8.95
C LEU A 259 4.47 -11.48 -8.69
N ASN A 260 5.03 -12.07 -9.75
CA ASN A 260 6.39 -12.63 -9.79
C ASN A 260 7.18 -12.06 -10.95
N LEU A 261 8.46 -12.33 -10.93
CA LEU A 261 9.31 -12.04 -12.07
C LEU A 261 8.83 -12.88 -13.26
N SER A 262 8.68 -12.26 -14.43
CA SER A 262 8.43 -13.06 -15.65
C SER A 262 9.63 -13.95 -15.90
N ASN A 263 9.39 -15.24 -16.08
CA ASN A 263 10.41 -16.13 -16.62
C ASN A 263 10.71 -15.66 -18.05
N THR A 264 11.89 -15.08 -18.24
CA THR A 264 12.42 -14.80 -19.59
C THR A 264 12.82 -16.09 -20.26
#